data_ecb8d37ad1b63d86384ccb9c08daca34
#
_entry.id   ecb8d37ad1b63d86384ccb9c08daca34
#
_cell.length_a   1.000
_cell.length_b   1.000
_cell.length_c   1.000
_cell.angle_alpha   90.00
_cell.angle_beta   90.00
_cell.angle_gamma   90.00
#
_symmetry.space_group_name_H-M   'P 1'
#
loop_
_entity.id
_entity.type
_entity.pdbx_description
1 polymer ?
#
loop_
_entity_poly.entity_id
_entity_poly.type
_entity_poly.pdbx_seq_one_letter_code
_entity_poly.pdbx_strand_id
1 'polypeptide(L)'
;MGRGNLDLNVVQEILNKTKEEVENMHPVNILLAGKTGVGKSTLINNVFRERMAETGIGKPVTKHLRRIAKEGMPIVLYDTRGLELGHPIQTEVKREIIDAIKQSQKEGSDKAIHLVYYCINAHSSRIEESEIAFMEELSGLLPVLVVLTQSIGKPANELKKYIENLNLPIAGVLNVMAEPYAITDELLLPQSGLKELIERTFALLPEETKEAFNNAQQVDIARKAKASRSWATKYIATTFGVGFTPIPFSDATLLVPMQIGMLAHITA
;
A
#
# COMPACT_ATOMS: atom_id res chain seq x y z
N MET A 1 10.11 -37.75 24.16
CA MET A 1 9.69 -36.63 23.33
C MET A 1 10.83 -35.63 23.29
N GLY A 2 11.70 -35.71 22.30
CA GLY A 2 12.83 -34.80 22.11
C GLY A 2 12.31 -33.41 21.76
N ARG A 3 12.59 -32.41 22.58
CA ARG A 3 12.52 -31.01 22.19
C ARG A 3 13.59 -30.83 21.12
N GLY A 4 13.17 -30.75 19.85
CA GLY A 4 14.08 -30.37 18.78
C GLY A 4 14.67 -28.98 19.12
N ASN A 5 15.97 -28.93 19.40
CA ASN A 5 16.68 -27.68 19.44
C ASN A 5 16.55 -27.07 18.03
N LEU A 6 15.80 -25.94 17.94
CA LEU A 6 15.83 -25.12 16.73
C LEU A 6 17.30 -24.73 16.50
N ASP A 7 17.83 -25.10 15.34
CA ASP A 7 19.17 -24.67 14.97
C ASP A 7 19.12 -23.16 14.67
N LEU A 8 19.73 -22.38 15.59
CA LEU A 8 19.75 -20.92 15.52
C LEU A 8 20.37 -20.42 14.21
N ASN A 9 21.25 -21.19 13.57
CA ASN A 9 21.87 -20.84 12.29
C ASN A 9 20.82 -20.90 11.16
N VAL A 10 19.96 -21.94 11.16
CA VAL A 10 18.88 -22.08 10.16
C VAL A 10 17.85 -20.96 10.32
N VAL A 11 17.50 -20.61 11.56
CA VAL A 11 16.59 -19.49 11.83
C VAL A 11 17.18 -18.16 11.30
N GLN A 12 18.46 -17.93 11.57
CA GLN A 12 19.15 -16.73 11.11
C GLN A 12 19.25 -16.67 9.59
N GLU A 13 19.49 -17.81 8.93
CA GLU A 13 19.53 -17.89 7.47
C GLU A 13 18.15 -17.59 6.84
N ILE A 14 17.06 -18.12 7.43
CA ILE A 14 15.69 -17.81 6.98
C ILE A 14 15.41 -16.31 7.12
N LEU A 15 15.76 -15.71 8.27
CA LEU A 15 15.54 -14.28 8.50
C LEU A 15 16.33 -13.41 7.50
N ASN A 16 17.58 -13.74 7.24
CA ASN A 16 18.42 -13.01 6.28
C ASN A 16 17.83 -13.10 4.86
N LYS A 17 17.46 -14.31 4.42
CA LYS A 17 16.84 -14.50 3.11
C LYS A 17 15.47 -13.82 3.00
N THR A 18 14.66 -13.84 4.07
CA THR A 18 13.38 -13.09 4.09
C THR A 18 13.62 -11.61 3.90
N LYS A 19 14.66 -11.05 4.53
CA LYS A 19 15.03 -9.65 4.37
C LYS A 19 15.48 -9.35 2.94
N GLU A 20 16.34 -10.20 2.36
CA GLU A 20 16.78 -10.08 0.97
C GLU A 20 15.62 -10.13 -0.02
N GLU A 21 14.65 -11.04 0.16
CA GLU A 21 13.45 -11.13 -0.69
C GLU A 21 12.64 -9.84 -0.64
N VAL A 22 12.42 -9.26 0.55
CA VAL A 22 11.69 -7.99 0.71
C VAL A 22 12.46 -6.82 0.08
N GLU A 23 13.80 -6.77 0.24
CA GLU A 23 14.65 -5.73 -0.36
C GLU A 23 14.70 -5.80 -1.88
N ASN A 24 14.53 -6.98 -2.46
CA ASN A 24 14.49 -7.20 -3.90
C ASN A 24 13.12 -6.93 -4.55
N MET A 25 12.06 -6.73 -3.77
CA MET A 25 10.75 -6.38 -4.31
C MET A 25 10.76 -4.99 -4.95
N HIS A 26 10.12 -4.83 -6.10
CA HIS A 26 9.85 -3.52 -6.68
C HIS A 26 8.88 -2.74 -5.78
N PRO A 27 9.32 -1.64 -5.13
CA PRO A 27 8.51 -0.98 -4.12
C PRO A 27 7.28 -0.32 -4.72
N VAL A 28 6.18 -0.34 -3.97
CA VAL A 28 4.98 0.43 -4.34
C VAL A 28 5.13 1.86 -3.85
N ASN A 29 4.93 2.82 -4.74
CA ASN A 29 4.98 4.24 -4.43
C ASN A 29 3.57 4.83 -4.55
N ILE A 30 3.00 5.34 -3.46
CA ILE A 30 1.65 5.90 -3.39
C ILE A 30 1.71 7.36 -2.95
N LEU A 31 1.07 8.24 -3.73
CA LEU A 31 0.86 9.62 -3.35
C LEU A 31 -0.42 9.77 -2.53
N LEU A 32 -0.32 10.45 -1.41
CA LEU A 32 -1.42 10.79 -0.52
C LEU A 32 -1.74 12.27 -0.68
N ALA A 33 -2.78 12.58 -1.41
CA ALA A 33 -3.28 13.93 -1.59
C ALA A 33 -4.50 14.20 -0.70
N GLY A 34 -4.72 15.44 -0.33
CA GLY A 34 -5.85 15.87 0.50
C GLY A 34 -5.44 16.84 1.58
N LYS A 35 -6.39 17.64 2.06
CA LYS A 35 -6.19 18.65 3.09
C LYS A 35 -5.64 18.06 4.39
N THR A 36 -5.05 18.90 5.23
CA THR A 36 -4.62 18.48 6.58
C THR A 36 -5.84 18.09 7.42
N GLY A 37 -5.68 17.01 8.23
CA GLY A 37 -6.76 16.55 9.12
C GLY A 37 -7.84 15.69 8.46
N VAL A 38 -7.79 15.42 7.15
CA VAL A 38 -8.78 14.56 6.48
C VAL A 38 -8.65 13.06 6.78
N GLY A 39 -7.70 12.63 7.62
CA GLY A 39 -7.55 11.23 8.01
C GLY A 39 -6.54 10.41 7.19
N LYS A 40 -5.63 11.04 6.42
CA LYS A 40 -4.58 10.35 5.65
C LYS A 40 -3.73 9.43 6.53
N SER A 41 -3.22 9.93 7.66
CA SER A 41 -2.37 9.16 8.58
C SER A 41 -3.10 7.97 9.19
N THR A 42 -4.35 8.17 9.61
CA THR A 42 -5.21 7.10 10.14
C THR A 42 -5.45 6.02 9.08
N LEU A 43 -5.78 6.43 7.84
CA LEU A 43 -5.96 5.50 6.73
C LEU A 43 -4.74 4.60 6.55
N ILE A 44 -3.56 5.20 6.46
CA ILE A 44 -2.30 4.50 6.19
C ILE A 44 -1.92 3.54 7.30
N ASN A 45 -2.04 3.96 8.56
CA ASN A 45 -1.73 3.12 9.70
C ASN A 45 -2.67 1.90 9.82
N ASN A 46 -3.84 1.95 9.19
CA ASN A 46 -4.79 0.84 9.17
C ASN A 46 -4.75 -0.01 7.88
N VAL A 47 -4.19 0.53 6.81
CA VAL A 47 -3.98 -0.20 5.55
C VAL A 47 -2.71 -1.06 5.61
N PHE A 48 -1.61 -0.49 6.10
CA PHE A 48 -0.30 -1.15 6.10
C PHE A 48 0.05 -1.78 7.45
N ARG A 49 0.82 -2.88 7.41
CA ARG A 49 1.19 -3.69 8.58
C ARG A 49 2.04 -2.94 9.62
N GLU A 50 2.62 -1.81 9.22
CA GLU A 50 3.42 -0.96 10.08
C GLU A 50 2.78 0.43 10.17
N ARG A 51 2.90 1.10 11.31
CA ARG A 51 2.41 2.46 11.50
C ARG A 51 3.28 3.47 10.75
N MET A 52 3.20 3.43 9.41
CA MET A 52 4.04 4.21 8.51
C MET A 52 3.99 5.71 8.77
N ALA A 53 2.82 6.23 9.11
CA ALA A 53 2.65 7.67 9.38
C ALA A 53 3.37 8.14 10.65
N GLU A 54 3.56 7.25 11.63
CA GLU A 54 4.19 7.55 12.92
C GLU A 54 5.66 7.13 12.97
N THR A 55 6.00 5.95 12.43
CA THR A 55 7.30 5.30 12.59
C THR A 55 8.17 5.34 11.33
N GLY A 56 7.60 5.66 10.16
CA GLY A 56 8.33 5.80 8.92
C GLY A 56 9.30 6.99 8.94
N ILE A 57 10.48 6.83 8.37
CA ILE A 57 11.43 7.92 8.19
C ILE A 57 10.91 8.83 7.07
N GLY A 58 10.47 10.04 7.45
CA GLY A 58 10.00 11.04 6.50
C GLY A 58 11.11 12.00 6.08
N LYS A 59 11.41 12.03 4.78
CA LYS A 59 12.36 13.00 4.20
C LYS A 59 11.59 13.99 3.32
N PRO A 60 11.84 15.29 3.40
CA PRO A 60 11.24 16.24 2.48
C PRO A 60 11.72 15.95 1.05
N VAL A 61 10.78 15.92 0.11
CA VAL A 61 11.06 15.89 -1.34
C VAL A 61 11.02 17.31 -1.87
N THR A 62 9.98 18.05 -1.47
CA THR A 62 9.82 19.49 -1.65
C THR A 62 9.37 20.13 -0.34
N LYS A 63 9.11 21.43 -0.34
CA LYS A 63 8.54 22.12 0.82
C LYS A 63 7.19 21.52 1.27
N HIS A 64 6.38 21.00 0.32
CA HIS A 64 5.02 20.54 0.56
C HIS A 64 4.81 19.05 0.30
N LEU A 65 5.87 18.31 -0.07
CA LEU A 65 5.82 16.86 -0.30
C LEU A 65 6.86 16.14 0.55
N ARG A 66 6.42 15.20 1.36
CA ARG A 66 7.24 14.39 2.24
C ARG A 66 7.22 12.93 1.79
N ARG A 67 8.39 12.35 1.57
CA ARG A 67 8.56 10.92 1.31
C ARG A 67 8.67 10.17 2.64
N ILE A 68 7.85 9.16 2.85
CA ILE A 68 7.82 8.31 4.03
C ILE A 68 8.15 6.89 3.59
N ALA A 69 9.21 6.31 4.15
CA ALA A 69 9.62 4.93 3.92
C ALA A 69 10.09 4.31 5.23
N LYS A 70 10.01 3.00 5.33
CA LYS A 70 10.46 2.23 6.49
C LYS A 70 11.24 1.01 6.02
N GLU A 71 12.36 0.69 6.67
CA GLU A 71 13.15 -0.52 6.39
C GLU A 71 12.28 -1.77 6.58
N GLY A 72 12.41 -2.75 5.70
CA GLY A 72 11.61 -3.97 5.71
C GLY A 72 10.17 -3.80 5.22
N MET A 73 9.82 -2.61 4.68
CA MET A 73 8.51 -2.34 4.07
C MET A 73 8.70 -1.96 2.60
N PRO A 74 8.29 -2.79 1.65
CA PRO A 74 8.46 -2.54 0.23
C PRO A 74 7.40 -1.56 -0.30
N ILE A 75 7.18 -0.46 0.44
CA ILE A 75 6.26 0.62 0.10
C ILE A 75 6.84 1.98 0.48
N VAL A 76 6.59 2.94 -0.36
CA VAL A 76 6.94 4.34 -0.14
C VAL A 76 5.69 5.20 -0.29
N LEU A 77 5.47 6.06 0.68
CA LEU A 77 4.35 6.99 0.69
C LEU A 77 4.86 8.41 0.48
N TYR A 78 4.14 9.17 -0.34
CA TYR A 78 4.40 10.58 -0.59
C TYR A 78 3.23 11.36 0.00
N ASP A 79 3.42 12.00 1.15
CA ASP A 79 2.38 12.75 1.86
C ASP A 79 2.44 14.23 1.49
N THR A 80 1.30 14.77 1.06
CA THR A 80 1.16 16.18 0.69
C THR A 80 0.73 17.02 1.88
N ARG A 81 1.22 18.26 1.93
CA ARG A 81 0.85 19.27 2.92
C ARG A 81 0.56 20.60 2.23
N GLY A 82 -0.31 21.40 2.83
CA GLY A 82 -0.58 22.77 2.37
C GLY A 82 -1.67 22.91 1.32
N LEU A 83 -2.39 21.82 0.97
CA LEU A 83 -3.55 21.89 0.07
C LEU A 83 -4.75 22.64 0.69
N GLU A 84 -4.72 22.88 2.00
CA GLU A 84 -5.70 23.68 2.75
C GLU A 84 -5.40 25.18 2.75
N LEU A 85 -4.22 25.58 2.26
CA LEU A 85 -3.77 26.96 2.30
C LEU A 85 -4.44 27.81 1.20
N GLY A 86 -4.41 29.15 1.36
CA GLY A 86 -5.02 30.07 0.40
C GLY A 86 -4.48 29.94 -1.02
N HIS A 87 -5.27 30.41 -1.99
CA HIS A 87 -5.13 30.17 -3.42
C HIS A 87 -3.70 30.26 -4.01
N PRO A 88 -2.87 31.29 -3.70
CA PRO A 88 -1.53 31.36 -4.32
C PRO A 88 -0.62 30.20 -3.85
N ILE A 89 -0.65 29.82 -2.56
CA ILE A 89 0.16 28.73 -2.01
C ILE A 89 -0.36 27.39 -2.52
N GLN A 90 -1.67 27.21 -2.59
CA GLN A 90 -2.28 25.98 -3.12
C GLN A 90 -1.83 25.71 -4.58
N THR A 91 -1.71 26.75 -5.41
CA THR A 91 -1.22 26.61 -6.79
C THR A 91 0.25 26.16 -6.82
N GLU A 92 1.10 26.72 -5.96
CA GLU A 92 2.49 26.30 -5.81
C GLU A 92 2.57 24.82 -5.40
N VAL A 93 1.81 24.42 -4.37
CA VAL A 93 1.75 23.02 -3.87
C VAL A 93 1.34 22.06 -4.98
N LYS A 94 0.28 22.38 -5.74
CA LYS A 94 -0.20 21.54 -6.85
C LYS A 94 0.89 21.34 -7.91
N ARG A 95 1.57 22.42 -8.29
CA ARG A 95 2.69 22.37 -9.24
C ARG A 95 3.84 21.49 -8.73
N GLU A 96 4.27 21.68 -7.48
CA GLU A 96 5.30 20.83 -6.87
C GLU A 96 4.95 19.35 -6.92
N ILE A 97 3.69 19.00 -6.65
CA ILE A 97 3.21 17.61 -6.70
C ILE A 97 3.28 17.06 -8.13
N ILE A 98 2.79 17.80 -9.10
CA ILE A 98 2.81 17.40 -10.52
C ILE A 98 4.26 17.22 -11.02
N ASP A 99 5.15 18.16 -10.68
CA ASP A 99 6.55 18.07 -11.06
C ASP A 99 7.25 16.88 -10.40
N ALA A 100 6.96 16.59 -9.13
CA ALA A 100 7.46 15.42 -8.43
C ALA A 100 6.98 14.09 -9.07
N ILE A 101 5.72 14.00 -9.47
CA ILE A 101 5.18 12.84 -10.20
C ILE A 101 5.96 12.65 -11.50
N LYS A 102 6.05 13.69 -12.34
CA LYS A 102 6.77 13.63 -13.62
C LYS A 102 8.25 13.28 -13.46
N GLN A 103 8.89 13.80 -12.41
CA GLN A 103 10.28 13.48 -12.11
C GLN A 103 10.45 12.04 -11.67
N SER A 104 9.59 11.53 -10.78
CA SER A 104 9.64 10.15 -10.31
C SER A 104 9.53 9.13 -11.45
N GLN A 105 8.67 9.41 -12.44
CA GLN A 105 8.49 8.58 -13.64
C GLN A 105 9.76 8.50 -14.51
N LYS A 106 10.60 9.56 -14.53
CA LYS A 106 11.86 9.57 -15.27
C LYS A 106 12.97 8.79 -14.55
N GLU A 107 12.86 8.60 -13.25
CA GLU A 107 13.88 7.94 -12.42
C GLU A 107 13.79 6.40 -12.42
N GLY A 108 12.85 5.84 -13.14
CA GLY A 108 12.63 4.41 -13.28
C GLY A 108 11.47 3.86 -12.43
N SER A 109 11.09 2.60 -12.68
CA SER A 109 9.91 1.96 -12.07
C SER A 109 9.94 1.95 -10.55
N ASP A 110 11.10 1.73 -9.93
CA ASP A 110 11.22 1.65 -8.47
C ASP A 110 10.96 2.98 -7.76
N LYS A 111 11.09 4.10 -8.48
CA LYS A 111 10.86 5.44 -7.93
C LYS A 111 9.58 6.08 -8.45
N ALA A 112 9.05 5.57 -9.56
CA ALA A 112 7.81 6.08 -10.13
C ALA A 112 6.67 6.02 -9.13
N ILE A 113 5.92 7.10 -8.98
CA ILE A 113 4.66 7.10 -8.23
C ILE A 113 3.63 6.36 -9.08
N HIS A 114 2.97 5.34 -8.52
CA HIS A 114 2.09 4.42 -9.26
C HIS A 114 0.61 4.81 -9.16
N LEU A 115 0.21 5.44 -8.05
CA LEU A 115 -1.19 5.63 -7.70
C LEU A 115 -1.35 6.82 -6.77
N VAL A 116 -2.49 7.48 -6.85
CA VAL A 116 -2.89 8.56 -5.93
C VAL A 116 -4.07 8.12 -5.08
N TYR A 117 -3.96 8.23 -3.75
CA TYR A 117 -5.10 8.29 -2.85
C TYR A 117 -5.45 9.75 -2.61
N TYR A 118 -6.53 10.21 -3.20
CA TYR A 118 -7.06 11.55 -2.94
C TYR A 118 -8.07 11.48 -1.79
N CYS A 119 -7.63 11.87 -0.60
CA CYS A 119 -8.40 11.74 0.64
C CYS A 119 -9.28 12.96 0.87
N ILE A 120 -10.57 12.74 1.07
CA ILE A 120 -11.57 13.75 1.43
C ILE A 120 -12.31 13.27 2.68
N ASN A 121 -12.48 14.15 3.66
CA ASN A 121 -13.32 13.82 4.81
C ASN A 121 -14.79 13.79 4.38
N ALA A 122 -15.46 12.65 4.54
CA ALA A 122 -16.86 12.47 4.15
C ALA A 122 -17.85 13.39 4.89
N HIS A 123 -17.45 13.94 6.05
CA HIS A 123 -18.27 14.91 6.79
C HIS A 123 -18.17 16.34 6.22
N SER A 124 -17.25 16.62 5.30
CA SER A 124 -17.15 17.97 4.70
C SER A 124 -18.38 18.35 3.87
N SER A 125 -19.19 17.36 3.51
CA SER A 125 -20.46 17.49 2.76
C SER A 125 -20.36 18.20 1.40
N ARG A 126 -19.16 18.61 0.99
CA ARG A 126 -18.91 19.26 -0.30
C ARG A 126 -17.45 19.13 -0.71
N ILE A 127 -17.23 19.25 -1.99
CA ILE A 127 -15.92 19.32 -2.62
C ILE A 127 -15.77 20.69 -3.28
N GLU A 128 -14.59 21.27 -3.25
CA GLU A 128 -14.30 22.55 -3.89
C GLU A 128 -13.96 22.37 -5.37
N GLU A 129 -14.29 23.35 -6.22
CA GLU A 129 -13.93 23.31 -7.65
C GLU A 129 -12.42 23.15 -7.86
N SER A 130 -11.62 23.74 -6.99
CA SER A 130 -10.16 23.60 -6.99
C SER A 130 -9.67 22.19 -6.71
N GLU A 131 -10.43 21.40 -5.95
CA GLU A 131 -10.14 19.97 -5.67
C GLU A 131 -10.54 19.13 -6.90
N ILE A 132 -11.69 19.44 -7.51
CA ILE A 132 -12.15 18.77 -8.73
C ILE A 132 -11.13 18.94 -9.85
N ALA A 133 -10.73 20.17 -10.15
CA ALA A 133 -9.74 20.47 -11.19
C ALA A 133 -8.39 19.78 -10.91
N PHE A 134 -7.97 19.69 -9.65
CA PHE A 134 -6.73 19.01 -9.29
C PHE A 134 -6.82 17.49 -9.43
N MET A 135 -7.96 16.88 -9.11
CA MET A 135 -8.18 15.45 -9.38
C MET A 135 -8.17 15.14 -10.87
N GLU A 136 -8.74 15.98 -11.70
CA GLU A 136 -8.66 15.84 -13.17
C GLU A 136 -7.21 15.90 -13.67
N GLU A 137 -6.44 16.88 -13.22
CA GLU A 137 -5.03 17.03 -13.58
C GLU A 137 -4.19 15.81 -13.16
N LEU A 138 -4.36 15.33 -11.93
CA LEU A 138 -3.70 14.12 -11.42
C LEU A 138 -4.09 12.87 -12.22
N SER A 139 -5.37 12.75 -12.59
CA SER A 139 -5.89 11.59 -13.34
C SER A 139 -5.36 11.51 -14.77
N GLY A 140 -4.88 12.63 -15.30
CA GLY A 140 -4.16 12.67 -16.59
C GLY A 140 -2.73 12.10 -16.51
N LEU A 141 -2.21 11.89 -15.30
CA LEU A 141 -0.85 11.38 -15.05
C LEU A 141 -0.83 9.97 -14.45
N LEU A 142 -1.71 9.68 -13.51
CA LEU A 142 -1.73 8.47 -12.70
C LEU A 142 -3.17 8.05 -12.37
N PRO A 143 -3.44 6.77 -12.09
CA PRO A 143 -4.70 6.35 -11.51
C PRO A 143 -4.98 7.09 -10.19
N VAL A 144 -6.16 7.69 -10.05
CA VAL A 144 -6.60 8.38 -8.83
C VAL A 144 -7.76 7.62 -8.20
N LEU A 145 -7.57 7.15 -6.97
CA LEU A 145 -8.64 6.65 -6.11
C LEU A 145 -9.04 7.75 -5.13
N VAL A 146 -10.28 8.20 -5.21
CA VAL A 146 -10.85 9.12 -4.23
C VAL A 146 -11.28 8.32 -3.01
N VAL A 147 -10.70 8.62 -1.85
CA VAL A 147 -10.97 7.94 -0.59
C VAL A 147 -11.74 8.89 0.31
N LEU A 148 -13.04 8.64 0.47
CA LEU A 148 -13.87 9.35 1.43
C LEU A 148 -13.61 8.75 2.81
N THR A 149 -12.81 9.43 3.60
CA THR A 149 -12.44 9.02 4.95
C THR A 149 -13.53 9.35 5.96
N GLN A 150 -13.52 8.67 7.11
CA GLN A 150 -14.52 8.86 8.16
C GLN A 150 -15.96 8.71 7.62
N SER A 151 -16.17 7.80 6.69
CA SER A 151 -17.45 7.63 5.99
C SER A 151 -18.50 7.02 6.88
N ILE A 152 -19.42 7.85 7.39
CA ILE A 152 -20.53 7.43 8.23
C ILE A 152 -21.84 7.89 7.62
N GLY A 153 -22.77 6.95 7.48
CA GLY A 153 -24.16 7.22 7.20
C GLY A 153 -24.48 7.76 5.81
N LYS A 154 -25.63 8.40 5.73
CA LYS A 154 -26.20 8.90 4.47
C LYS A 154 -25.37 10.01 3.80
N PRO A 155 -24.83 11.02 4.53
CA PRO A 155 -24.08 12.10 3.91
C PRO A 155 -22.84 11.61 3.13
N ALA A 156 -22.12 10.62 3.64
CA ALA A 156 -20.98 10.03 2.95
C ALA A 156 -21.37 9.39 1.61
N ASN A 157 -22.50 8.69 1.58
CA ASN A 157 -23.03 8.08 0.36
C ASN A 157 -23.52 9.12 -0.66
N GLU A 158 -24.08 10.22 -0.19
CA GLU A 158 -24.50 11.34 -1.04
C GLU A 158 -23.29 12.04 -1.67
N LEU A 159 -22.23 12.29 -0.89
CA LEU A 159 -20.98 12.85 -1.41
C LEU A 159 -20.32 11.91 -2.42
N LYS A 160 -20.29 10.59 -2.16
CA LYS A 160 -19.80 9.59 -3.11
C LYS A 160 -20.53 9.69 -4.44
N LYS A 161 -21.86 9.64 -4.42
CA LYS A 161 -22.71 9.74 -5.61
C LYS A 161 -22.51 11.07 -6.35
N TYR A 162 -22.36 12.16 -5.62
CA TYR A 162 -22.09 13.47 -6.21
C TYR A 162 -20.78 13.44 -7.01
N ILE A 163 -19.68 12.94 -6.43
CA ILE A 163 -18.39 12.85 -7.11
C ILE A 163 -18.44 11.89 -8.31
N GLU A 164 -19.11 10.74 -8.18
CA GLU A 164 -19.31 9.79 -9.27
C GLU A 164 -20.07 10.42 -10.46
N ASN A 165 -21.08 11.27 -10.17
CA ASN A 165 -21.87 11.96 -11.19
C ASN A 165 -21.09 13.10 -11.90
N LEU A 166 -19.97 13.55 -11.38
CA LEU A 166 -19.10 14.51 -12.07
C LEU A 166 -18.40 13.89 -13.27
N ASN A 167 -18.43 12.57 -13.44
CA ASN A 167 -17.78 11.82 -14.52
C ASN A 167 -16.30 12.17 -14.72
N LEU A 168 -15.58 12.40 -13.61
CA LEU A 168 -14.14 12.65 -13.63
C LEU A 168 -13.39 11.39 -14.11
N PRO A 169 -12.22 11.53 -14.77
CA PRO A 169 -11.41 10.39 -15.23
C PRO A 169 -10.65 9.70 -14.09
N ILE A 170 -11.27 9.59 -12.92
CA ILE A 170 -10.73 8.93 -11.72
C ILE A 170 -10.97 7.42 -11.76
N ALA A 171 -10.13 6.64 -11.07
CA ALA A 171 -10.24 5.18 -11.02
C ALA A 171 -11.37 4.67 -10.11
N GLY A 172 -11.94 5.54 -9.28
CA GLY A 172 -13.11 5.24 -8.45
C GLY A 172 -13.21 6.09 -7.20
N VAL A 173 -14.37 5.99 -6.53
CA VAL A 173 -14.66 6.66 -5.25
C VAL A 173 -15.03 5.62 -4.20
N LEU A 174 -14.35 5.62 -3.07
CA LEU A 174 -14.50 4.62 -2.02
C LEU A 174 -14.85 5.26 -0.68
N ASN A 175 -15.87 4.72 -0.02
CA ASN A 175 -16.19 5.06 1.36
C ASN A 175 -15.31 4.24 2.30
N VAL A 176 -14.55 4.88 3.17
CA VAL A 176 -13.66 4.20 4.11
C VAL A 176 -13.83 4.72 5.53
N MET A 177 -14.06 3.81 6.46
CA MET A 177 -13.92 4.00 7.90
C MET A 177 -12.70 3.20 8.33
N ALA A 178 -11.56 3.86 8.47
CA ALA A 178 -10.29 3.19 8.73
C ALA A 178 -10.16 2.68 10.17
N GLU A 179 -10.83 3.31 11.12
CA GLU A 179 -10.89 2.91 12.53
C GLU A 179 -12.34 2.77 12.99
N PRO A 180 -12.62 1.94 14.00
CA PRO A 180 -13.94 1.90 14.63
C PRO A 180 -14.31 3.27 15.20
N TYR A 181 -15.56 3.67 15.05
CA TYR A 181 -16.07 4.96 15.52
C TYR A 181 -17.13 4.77 16.59
N ALA A 182 -16.90 5.31 17.79
CA ALA A 182 -17.87 5.30 18.87
C ALA A 182 -18.94 6.37 18.63
N ILE A 183 -20.20 5.96 18.44
CA ILE A 183 -21.35 6.88 18.40
C ILE A 183 -21.76 7.22 19.83
N THR A 184 -21.79 6.20 20.70
CA THR A 184 -22.02 6.30 22.13
C THR A 184 -21.07 5.33 22.84
N ASP A 185 -21.05 5.34 24.18
CA ASP A 185 -20.24 4.41 24.97
C ASP A 185 -20.60 2.93 24.69
N GLU A 186 -21.84 2.67 24.24
CA GLU A 186 -22.37 1.31 23.96
C GLU A 186 -22.41 0.98 22.47
N LEU A 187 -22.32 1.97 21.57
CA LEU A 187 -22.47 1.78 20.13
C LEU A 187 -21.20 2.15 19.37
N LEU A 188 -20.49 1.12 18.91
CA LEU A 188 -19.28 1.23 18.10
C LEU A 188 -19.57 0.81 16.65
N LEU A 189 -19.36 1.70 15.70
CA LEU A 189 -19.35 1.35 14.28
C LEU A 189 -18.01 0.69 13.93
N PRO A 190 -18.01 -0.49 13.30
CA PRO A 190 -16.76 -1.15 12.90
C PRO A 190 -16.09 -0.43 11.74
N GLN A 191 -14.80 -0.66 11.56
CA GLN A 191 -14.09 -0.26 10.35
C GLN A 191 -14.74 -0.87 9.10
N SER A 192 -14.68 -0.14 7.97
CA SER A 192 -15.28 -0.57 6.70
C SER A 192 -14.56 0.03 5.49
N GLY A 193 -14.74 -0.58 4.31
CA GLY A 193 -14.21 -0.09 3.04
C GLY A 193 -12.73 -0.37 2.80
N LEU A 194 -11.94 -0.76 3.81
CA LEU A 194 -10.51 -1.02 3.66
C LEU A 194 -10.22 -2.17 2.69
N LYS A 195 -11.01 -3.25 2.74
CA LYS A 195 -10.83 -4.39 1.85
C LYS A 195 -11.08 -3.99 0.39
N GLU A 196 -12.13 -3.23 0.12
CA GLU A 196 -12.41 -2.70 -1.23
C GLU A 196 -11.27 -1.79 -1.72
N LEU A 197 -10.73 -0.94 -0.84
CA LEU A 197 -9.57 -0.11 -1.16
C LEU A 197 -8.37 -0.96 -1.57
N ILE A 198 -8.05 -2.03 -0.83
CA ILE A 198 -6.97 -2.97 -1.19
C ILE A 198 -7.22 -3.64 -2.54
N GLU A 199 -8.43 -4.14 -2.78
CA GLU A 199 -8.79 -4.81 -4.03
C GLU A 199 -8.67 -3.86 -5.23
N ARG A 200 -9.16 -2.63 -5.12
CA ARG A 200 -9.05 -1.61 -6.16
C ARG A 200 -7.60 -1.19 -6.40
N THR A 201 -6.84 -0.96 -5.33
CA THR A 201 -5.42 -0.63 -5.44
C THR A 201 -4.66 -1.72 -6.16
N PHE A 202 -4.83 -2.98 -5.74
CA PHE A 202 -4.17 -4.12 -6.35
C PHE A 202 -4.49 -4.27 -7.86
N ALA A 203 -5.71 -3.95 -8.27
CA ALA A 203 -6.12 -3.99 -9.67
C ALA A 203 -5.46 -2.89 -10.53
N LEU A 204 -5.12 -1.76 -9.94
CA LEU A 204 -4.55 -0.59 -10.63
C LEU A 204 -3.02 -0.60 -10.68
N LEU A 205 -2.37 -1.36 -9.79
CA LEU A 205 -0.91 -1.41 -9.71
C LEU A 205 -0.29 -2.19 -10.87
N PRO A 206 0.92 -1.78 -11.35
CA PRO A 206 1.75 -2.58 -12.24
C PRO A 206 2.04 -3.98 -11.67
N GLU A 207 2.18 -4.97 -12.54
CA GLU A 207 2.32 -6.37 -12.11
C GLU A 207 3.53 -6.58 -11.19
N GLU A 208 4.65 -5.94 -11.52
CA GLU A 208 5.91 -6.01 -10.79
C GLU A 208 5.84 -5.48 -9.35
N THR A 209 4.88 -4.59 -9.04
CA THR A 209 4.73 -3.99 -7.71
C THR A 209 3.67 -4.70 -6.84
N LYS A 210 2.91 -5.63 -7.42
CA LYS A 210 1.79 -6.28 -6.72
C LYS A 210 2.23 -7.15 -5.55
N GLU A 211 3.38 -7.80 -5.65
CA GLU A 211 3.94 -8.61 -4.57
C GLU A 211 4.32 -7.72 -3.38
N ALA A 212 5.01 -6.62 -3.64
CA ALA A 212 5.36 -5.61 -2.64
C ALA A 212 4.12 -5.05 -1.92
N PHE A 213 3.08 -4.72 -2.67
CA PHE A 213 1.82 -4.25 -2.09
C PHE A 213 1.15 -5.30 -1.23
N ASN A 214 1.12 -6.56 -1.70
CA ASN A 214 0.54 -7.67 -0.94
C ASN A 214 1.33 -7.93 0.35
N ASN A 215 2.66 -7.81 0.33
CA ASN A 215 3.50 -7.90 1.51
C ASN A 215 3.19 -6.77 2.52
N ALA A 216 3.10 -5.54 2.05
CA ALA A 216 2.97 -4.35 2.90
C ALA A 216 1.59 -4.20 3.58
N GLN A 217 0.49 -4.59 2.92
CA GLN A 217 -0.87 -4.43 3.44
C GLN A 217 -1.17 -5.43 4.57
N GLN A 218 -2.09 -5.10 5.47
CA GLN A 218 -2.53 -5.95 6.59
C GLN A 218 -4.02 -6.31 6.57
N VAL A 219 -4.77 -5.77 5.62
CA VAL A 219 -6.25 -5.86 5.59
C VAL A 219 -6.73 -7.17 4.99
N ASP A 220 -6.16 -7.59 3.85
CA ASP A 220 -6.59 -8.79 3.13
C ASP A 220 -5.65 -9.99 3.41
N ILE A 221 -5.83 -10.61 4.57
CA ILE A 221 -5.09 -11.81 4.98
C ILE A 221 -5.36 -12.99 4.06
N ALA A 222 -6.57 -13.09 3.50
CA ALA A 222 -6.91 -14.17 2.57
C ALA A 222 -6.10 -14.09 1.27
N ARG A 223 -5.86 -12.90 0.76
CA ARG A 223 -4.97 -12.64 -0.39
C ARG A 223 -3.54 -13.06 -0.07
N LYS A 224 -3.00 -12.67 1.08
CA LYS A 224 -1.67 -13.10 1.54
C LYS A 224 -1.56 -14.62 1.61
N ALA A 225 -2.52 -15.27 2.24
CA ALA A 225 -2.55 -16.74 2.35
C ALA A 225 -2.61 -17.43 0.97
N LYS A 226 -3.34 -16.85 0.00
CA LYS A 226 -3.39 -17.36 -1.38
C LYS A 226 -2.04 -17.21 -2.07
N ALA A 227 -1.37 -16.07 -1.95
CA ALA A 227 -0.04 -15.84 -2.50
C ALA A 227 0.99 -16.83 -1.90
N SER A 228 1.03 -16.96 -0.58
CA SER A 228 1.92 -17.93 0.11
C SER A 228 1.70 -19.37 -0.34
N ARG A 229 0.43 -19.81 -0.51
CA ARG A 229 0.12 -21.14 -1.05
C ARG A 229 0.60 -21.33 -2.48
N SER A 230 0.48 -20.29 -3.32
CA SER A 230 0.98 -20.33 -4.70
C SER A 230 2.49 -20.54 -4.75
N TRP A 231 3.23 -19.79 -3.91
CA TRP A 231 4.67 -19.96 -3.77
C TRP A 231 5.05 -21.36 -3.24
N ALA A 232 4.40 -21.83 -2.17
CA ALA A 232 4.63 -23.17 -1.64
C ALA A 232 4.41 -24.25 -2.71
N THR A 233 3.37 -24.12 -3.52
CA THR A 233 3.10 -25.08 -4.63
C THR A 233 4.21 -25.08 -5.68
N LYS A 234 4.74 -23.90 -6.05
CA LYS A 234 5.87 -23.79 -6.99
C LYS A 234 7.12 -24.49 -6.45
N TYR A 235 7.47 -24.25 -5.17
CA TYR A 235 8.62 -24.88 -4.53
C TYR A 235 8.45 -26.40 -4.40
N ILE A 236 7.26 -26.89 -4.03
CA ILE A 236 6.95 -28.33 -3.96
C ILE A 236 7.13 -28.96 -5.33
N ALA A 237 6.59 -28.37 -6.40
CA ALA A 237 6.73 -28.90 -7.76
C ALA A 237 8.20 -28.98 -8.20
N THR A 238 9.00 -27.96 -7.88
CA THR A 238 10.43 -27.93 -8.20
C THR A 238 11.19 -28.99 -7.40
N THR A 239 10.90 -29.14 -6.11
CA THR A 239 11.51 -30.13 -5.23
C THR A 239 11.19 -31.57 -5.69
N PHE A 240 9.96 -31.83 -6.16
CA PHE A 240 9.59 -33.10 -6.74
C PHE A 240 10.43 -33.45 -7.98
N GLY A 241 10.68 -32.46 -8.86
CA GLY A 241 11.53 -32.62 -10.03
C GLY A 241 12.98 -32.98 -9.66
N VAL A 242 13.52 -32.39 -8.60
CA VAL A 242 14.88 -32.67 -8.11
C VAL A 242 14.97 -34.07 -7.44
N GLY A 243 13.95 -34.45 -6.66
CA GLY A 243 13.92 -35.72 -5.93
C GLY A 243 13.82 -36.98 -6.84
N PHE A 244 13.43 -36.83 -8.11
CA PHE A 244 13.40 -37.92 -9.10
C PHE A 244 14.70 -38.05 -9.92
N THR A 245 15.65 -37.09 -9.77
CA THR A 245 16.98 -37.22 -10.42
C THR A 245 17.88 -38.12 -9.57
N PRO A 246 18.39 -39.26 -10.11
CA PRO A 246 19.25 -40.16 -9.35
C PRO A 246 20.67 -39.58 -9.23
N ILE A 247 20.84 -38.56 -8.37
CA ILE A 247 22.15 -37.99 -8.07
C ILE A 247 22.52 -38.44 -6.65
N PRO A 248 23.50 -39.34 -6.47
CA PRO A 248 23.91 -39.74 -5.14
C PRO A 248 24.45 -38.56 -4.33
N PHE A 249 23.97 -38.40 -3.08
CA PHE A 249 24.36 -37.35 -2.12
C PHE A 249 23.85 -35.90 -2.36
N SER A 250 22.93 -35.67 -3.30
CA SER A 250 22.46 -34.35 -3.64
C SER A 250 21.28 -33.82 -2.78
N ASP A 251 20.55 -34.73 -2.12
CA ASP A 251 19.26 -34.38 -1.49
C ASP A 251 19.40 -33.30 -0.42
N ALA A 252 20.34 -33.45 0.50
CA ALA A 252 20.49 -32.46 1.58
C ALA A 252 21.08 -31.13 1.08
N THR A 253 22.04 -31.17 0.14
CA THR A 253 22.69 -29.95 -0.38
C THR A 253 21.82 -29.11 -1.30
N LEU A 254 20.82 -29.69 -1.93
CA LEU A 254 19.86 -29.00 -2.79
C LEU A 254 18.53 -28.73 -2.10
N LEU A 255 18.00 -29.69 -1.34
CA LEU A 255 16.68 -29.57 -0.72
C LEU A 255 16.65 -28.59 0.45
N VAL A 256 17.71 -28.54 1.28
CA VAL A 256 17.74 -27.63 2.43
C VAL A 256 17.76 -26.16 1.99
N PRO A 257 18.61 -25.70 1.05
CA PRO A 257 18.54 -24.33 0.54
C PRO A 257 17.20 -24.00 -0.14
N MET A 258 16.58 -24.95 -0.85
CA MET A 258 15.27 -24.76 -1.47
C MET A 258 14.18 -24.59 -0.41
N GLN A 259 14.20 -25.37 0.67
CA GLN A 259 13.25 -25.25 1.77
C GLN A 259 13.42 -23.92 2.51
N ILE A 260 14.65 -23.48 2.74
CA ILE A 260 14.94 -22.18 3.34
C ILE A 260 14.44 -21.05 2.44
N GLY A 261 14.69 -21.14 1.12
CA GLY A 261 14.18 -20.17 0.14
C GLY A 261 12.63 -20.12 0.12
N MET A 262 11.96 -21.29 0.18
CA MET A 262 10.50 -21.35 0.27
C MET A 262 9.98 -20.66 1.53
N LEU A 263 10.59 -20.92 2.69
CA LEU A 263 10.17 -20.29 3.94
C LEU A 263 10.40 -18.80 3.91
N ALA A 264 11.52 -18.31 3.38
CA ALA A 264 11.81 -16.91 3.21
C ALA A 264 10.75 -16.20 2.34
N HIS A 265 10.40 -16.79 1.19
CA HIS A 265 9.37 -16.26 0.28
C HIS A 265 7.96 -16.22 0.89
N ILE A 266 7.61 -17.24 1.70
CA ILE A 266 6.31 -17.29 2.38
C ILE A 266 6.23 -16.27 3.52
N THR A 267 7.35 -15.96 4.16
CA THR A 267 7.42 -15.03 5.30
C THR A 267 7.65 -13.57 4.88
N ALA A 268 8.22 -13.32 3.71
CA ALA A 268 8.32 -11.99 3.10
C ALA A 268 6.95 -11.51 2.61
#